data_c66e18d55e8a99183fbb4b4f8db8645a
#
_entry.id   c66e18d55e8a99183fbb4b4f8db8645a
#
_cell.length_a   1.000
_cell.length_b   1.000
_cell.length_c   1.000
_cell.angle_alpha   90.00
_cell.angle_beta   90.00
_cell.angle_gamma   90.00
#
_symmetry.space_group_name_H-M   'P 1'
#
loop_
_entity.id
_entity.type
_entity.pdbx_description
1 polymer ?
#
loop_
_entity_poly.entity_id
_entity_poly.type
_entity_poly.pdbx_seq_one_letter_code
_entity_poly.pdbx_strand_id
1 'polypeptide(L)'
;MKVAQRTVLLVGVFLIIISCMMFVMVEAEDYYTEKWETVQLERFINNLCRNGKITENDYILFHDALSGNGNITEIRVEEYLTEQDIQKNNYYVPVVWEEIRDILMKDNYYCFTSGSIVQVRVTYGKPFWEQVICRVGRIKERVNNGT
;
A
#
# COMPACT_ATOMS: atom_id res chain seq x y z
N MET A 1 11.56 -57.65 9.39
CA MET A 1 10.35 -56.86 9.67
C MET A 1 10.61 -55.65 10.59
N LYS A 2 11.28 -55.78 11.73
CA LYS A 2 11.53 -54.64 12.65
C LYS A 2 12.39 -53.53 12.05
N VAL A 3 13.34 -53.79 11.17
CA VAL A 3 14.23 -52.81 10.55
C VAL A 3 13.47 -51.97 9.51
N ALA A 4 12.73 -52.60 8.62
CA ALA A 4 11.92 -51.94 7.60
C ALA A 4 10.88 -51.02 8.23
N GLN A 5 10.23 -51.44 9.32
CA GLN A 5 9.24 -50.67 10.03
C GLN A 5 9.88 -49.38 10.69
N ARG A 6 11.06 -49.48 11.23
CA ARG A 6 11.80 -48.33 11.78
C ARG A 6 12.23 -47.35 10.68
N THR A 7 12.68 -47.86 9.54
CA THR A 7 13.05 -47.04 8.38
C THR A 7 11.86 -46.23 7.85
N VAL A 8 10.72 -46.88 7.70
CA VAL A 8 9.47 -46.21 7.25
C VAL A 8 9.06 -45.12 8.25
N LEU A 9 9.16 -45.38 9.53
CA LEU A 9 8.81 -44.41 10.58
C LEU A 9 9.77 -43.22 10.58
N LEU A 10 11.09 -43.43 10.41
CA LEU A 10 12.07 -42.34 10.28
C LEU A 10 11.84 -41.46 9.04
N VAL A 11 11.54 -42.09 7.89
CA VAL A 11 11.21 -41.35 6.66
C VAL A 11 9.94 -40.52 6.86
N GLY A 12 8.91 -41.09 7.50
CA GLY A 12 7.67 -40.38 7.81
C GLY A 12 7.89 -39.14 8.68
N VAL A 13 8.66 -39.28 9.76
CA VAL A 13 9.02 -38.16 10.65
C VAL A 13 9.83 -37.09 9.90
N PHE A 14 10.75 -37.49 9.04
CA PHE A 14 11.58 -36.56 8.25
C PHE A 14 10.72 -35.76 7.26
N LEU A 15 9.76 -36.40 6.60
CA LEU A 15 8.80 -35.72 5.71
C LEU A 15 7.92 -34.71 6.45
N ILE A 16 7.47 -35.05 7.66
CA ILE A 16 6.70 -34.12 8.50
C ILE A 16 7.54 -32.90 8.87
N ILE A 17 8.79 -33.09 9.27
CA ILE A 17 9.70 -31.99 9.62
C ILE A 17 9.92 -31.06 8.42
N ILE A 18 10.18 -31.60 7.23
CA ILE A 18 10.34 -30.80 6.00
C ILE A 18 9.07 -30.02 5.69
N SER A 19 7.92 -30.66 5.78
CA SER A 19 6.63 -30.01 5.54
C SER A 19 6.37 -28.85 6.51
N CYS A 20 6.67 -29.04 7.81
CA CYS A 20 6.56 -27.99 8.80
C CYS A 20 7.55 -26.83 8.53
N MET A 21 8.80 -27.14 8.14
CA MET A 21 9.78 -26.10 7.80
C MET A 21 9.34 -25.29 6.57
N MET A 22 8.81 -25.94 5.54
CA MET A 22 8.29 -25.24 4.35
C MET A 22 7.11 -24.33 4.71
N PHE A 23 6.21 -24.79 5.58
CA PHE A 23 5.07 -23.98 6.02
C PHE A 23 5.54 -22.72 6.78
N VAL A 24 6.49 -22.85 7.71
CA VAL A 24 7.05 -21.72 8.46
C VAL A 24 7.78 -20.74 7.54
N MET A 25 8.49 -21.22 6.51
CA MET A 25 9.15 -20.34 5.54
C MET A 25 8.15 -19.51 4.73
N VAL A 26 7.07 -20.12 4.27
CA VAL A 26 6.02 -19.40 3.51
C VAL A 26 5.35 -18.33 4.37
N GLU A 27 5.03 -18.63 5.62
CA GLU A 27 4.46 -17.63 6.54
C GLU A 27 5.45 -16.48 6.84
N ALA A 28 6.73 -16.80 6.96
CA ALA A 28 7.76 -15.79 7.20
C ALA A 28 7.94 -14.86 5.99
N GLU A 29 7.94 -15.37 4.76
CA GLU A 29 8.02 -14.58 3.54
C GLU A 29 6.82 -13.64 3.40
N ASP A 30 5.61 -14.12 3.65
CA ASP A 30 4.40 -13.30 3.61
C ASP A 30 4.46 -12.16 4.64
N TYR A 31 4.92 -12.43 5.86
CA TYR A 31 5.07 -11.41 6.91
C TYR A 31 6.11 -10.33 6.55
N TYR A 32 7.27 -10.72 6.02
CA TYR A 32 8.31 -9.75 5.63
C TYR A 32 7.87 -8.91 4.43
N THR A 33 7.19 -9.50 3.48
CA THR A 33 6.65 -8.82 2.30
C THR A 33 5.61 -7.77 2.72
N GLU A 34 4.64 -8.11 3.55
CA GLU A 34 3.62 -7.20 4.04
C GLU A 34 4.23 -6.03 4.83
N LYS A 35 5.21 -6.30 5.68
CA LYS A 35 5.91 -5.28 6.44
C LYS A 35 6.67 -4.31 5.52
N TRP A 36 7.34 -4.82 4.50
CA TRP A 36 8.07 -4.01 3.54
C TRP A 36 7.14 -3.13 2.71
N GLU A 37 6.04 -3.68 2.22
CA GLU A 37 4.99 -2.96 1.48
C GLU A 37 4.41 -1.82 2.31
N THR A 38 4.11 -2.08 3.58
CA THR A 38 3.64 -1.08 4.52
C THR A 38 4.64 0.07 4.67
N VAL A 39 5.93 -0.21 4.78
CA VAL A 39 6.98 0.82 4.89
C VAL A 39 7.08 1.65 3.61
N GLN A 40 6.98 1.04 2.43
CA GLN A 40 6.98 1.78 1.16
C GLN A 40 5.75 2.69 1.04
N LEU A 41 4.59 2.19 1.41
CA LEU A 41 3.35 2.96 1.41
C LEU A 41 3.43 4.16 2.39
N GLU A 42 3.98 3.97 3.59
CA GLU A 42 4.20 5.06 4.54
C GLU A 42 5.18 6.12 4.02
N ARG A 43 6.26 5.70 3.39
CA ARG A 43 7.21 6.63 2.77
C ARG A 43 6.56 7.43 1.65
N PHE A 44 5.79 6.78 0.81
CA PHE A 44 5.10 7.42 -0.30
C PHE A 44 4.11 8.46 0.21
N ILE A 45 3.22 8.11 1.13
CA ILE A 45 2.24 9.06 1.67
C ILE A 45 2.90 10.22 2.43
N ASN A 46 3.97 9.96 3.18
CA ASN A 46 4.73 11.01 3.86
C ASN A 46 5.37 12.00 2.86
N ASN A 47 5.83 11.51 1.71
CA ASN A 47 6.34 12.37 0.64
C ASN A 47 5.22 13.21 0.03
N LEU A 48 4.05 12.61 -0.25
CA LEU A 48 2.88 13.36 -0.75
C LEU A 48 2.47 14.46 0.23
N CYS A 49 2.36 14.13 1.52
CA CYS A 49 1.97 15.09 2.57
C CYS A 49 2.97 16.22 2.74
N ARG A 50 4.26 15.95 2.56
CA ARG A 50 5.32 16.96 2.67
C ARG A 50 5.42 17.85 1.44
N ASN A 51 5.32 17.26 0.26
CA ASN A 51 5.52 17.97 -1.00
C ASN A 51 4.23 18.65 -1.49
N GLY A 52 3.06 18.20 -1.03
CA GLY A 52 1.75 18.70 -1.44
C GLY A 52 1.41 18.42 -2.90
N LYS A 53 2.13 17.50 -3.53
CA LYS A 53 1.91 17.10 -4.93
C LYS A 53 2.35 15.66 -5.18
N ILE A 54 1.80 15.06 -6.21
CA ILE A 54 2.25 13.81 -6.82
C ILE A 54 2.69 14.10 -8.25
N THR A 55 3.80 13.51 -8.67
CA THR A 55 4.22 13.52 -10.08
C THR A 55 4.02 12.14 -10.69
N GLU A 56 3.94 12.08 -12.02
CA GLU A 56 3.87 10.80 -12.75
C GLU A 56 5.07 9.90 -12.38
N ASN A 57 6.26 10.49 -12.27
CA ASN A 57 7.47 9.76 -11.88
C ASN A 57 7.38 9.19 -10.45
N ASP A 58 6.83 9.95 -9.48
CA ASP A 58 6.63 9.46 -8.11
C ASP A 58 5.69 8.24 -8.09
N TYR A 59 4.62 8.29 -8.89
CA TYR A 59 3.67 7.19 -9.02
C TYR A 59 4.32 5.95 -9.65
N ILE A 60 5.07 6.12 -10.74
CA ILE A 60 5.77 5.01 -11.41
C ILE A 60 6.78 4.37 -10.48
N LEU A 61 7.63 5.17 -9.80
CA LEU A 61 8.62 4.65 -8.85
C LEU A 61 7.98 3.89 -7.69
N PHE A 62 6.84 4.38 -7.19
CA PHE A 62 6.10 3.69 -6.13
C PHE A 62 5.49 2.38 -6.64
N HIS A 63 4.86 2.40 -7.81
CA HIS A 63 4.31 1.21 -8.45
C HIS A 63 5.41 0.15 -8.68
N ASP A 64 6.55 0.54 -9.24
CA ASP A 64 7.65 -0.38 -9.53
C ASP A 64 8.27 -0.94 -8.24
N ALA A 65 8.42 -0.11 -7.21
CA ALA A 65 8.90 -0.55 -5.92
C ALA A 65 8.01 -1.64 -5.31
N LEU A 66 6.70 -1.57 -5.45
CA LEU A 66 5.76 -2.56 -4.94
C LEU A 66 5.64 -3.79 -5.85
N SER A 67 5.75 -3.62 -7.18
CA SER A 67 5.57 -4.70 -8.17
C SER A 67 6.63 -5.81 -8.06
N GLY A 68 7.79 -5.51 -7.49
CA GLY A 68 8.87 -6.48 -7.31
C GLY A 68 8.55 -7.64 -6.35
N ASN A 69 7.59 -7.46 -5.44
CA ASN A 69 7.29 -8.42 -4.38
C ASN A 69 5.87 -8.98 -4.39
N GLY A 70 4.98 -8.51 -5.27
CA GLY A 70 3.60 -8.96 -5.25
C GLY A 70 2.80 -8.67 -6.52
N ASN A 71 1.68 -9.36 -6.67
CA ASN A 71 0.71 -9.11 -7.73
C ASN A 71 -0.15 -7.91 -7.37
N ILE A 72 0.34 -6.69 -7.61
CA ILE A 72 -0.47 -5.48 -7.45
C ILE A 72 -1.55 -5.49 -8.52
N THR A 73 -2.79 -5.37 -8.08
CA THR A 73 -3.95 -5.26 -8.95
C THR A 73 -4.29 -3.80 -9.20
N GLU A 74 -4.15 -2.96 -8.17
CA GLU A 74 -4.55 -1.56 -8.26
C GLU A 74 -3.86 -0.69 -7.20
N ILE A 75 -3.50 0.54 -7.60
CA ILE A 75 -3.09 1.62 -6.69
C ILE A 75 -4.03 2.78 -6.92
N ARG A 76 -4.70 3.23 -5.85
CA ARG A 76 -5.58 4.40 -5.85
C ARG A 76 -5.07 5.46 -4.90
N VAL A 77 -5.11 6.70 -5.35
CA VAL A 77 -4.83 7.89 -4.55
C VAL A 77 -6.08 8.75 -4.55
N GLU A 78 -6.63 9.02 -3.39
CA GLU A 78 -7.86 9.80 -3.22
C GLU A 78 -7.56 11.01 -2.33
N GLU A 79 -8.12 12.16 -2.67
CA GLU A 79 -8.04 13.37 -1.86
C GLU A 79 -9.40 13.68 -1.25
N TYR A 80 -9.42 14.00 0.03
CA TYR A 80 -10.63 14.41 0.75
C TYR A 80 -10.51 15.88 1.14
N LEU A 81 -11.25 16.72 0.45
CA LEU A 81 -11.33 18.14 0.73
C LEU A 81 -12.22 18.37 1.94
N THR A 82 -11.80 19.25 2.85
CA THR A 82 -12.62 19.66 3.98
C THR A 82 -13.41 20.89 3.57
N GLU A 83 -14.72 20.77 3.49
CA GLU A 83 -15.63 21.87 3.27
C GLU A 83 -16.47 22.14 4.53
N GLN A 84 -16.84 23.40 4.73
CA GLN A 84 -17.73 23.82 5.82
C GLN A 84 -19.11 24.14 5.27
N ASP A 85 -20.12 23.52 5.83
CA ASP A 85 -21.52 23.89 5.56
C ASP A 85 -21.88 25.21 6.27
N ILE A 86 -22.99 25.85 5.83
CA ILE A 86 -23.57 27.08 6.40
C ILE A 86 -23.78 26.95 7.92
N GLN A 87 -24.01 25.73 8.41
CA GLN A 87 -24.14 25.41 9.84
C GLN A 87 -22.79 25.16 10.57
N LYS A 88 -21.65 25.43 9.91
CA LYS A 88 -20.28 25.17 10.40
C LYS A 88 -19.95 23.69 10.66
N ASN A 89 -20.69 22.78 10.06
CA ASN A 89 -20.33 21.36 10.06
C ASN A 89 -19.29 21.10 8.97
N ASN A 90 -18.19 20.44 9.35
CA ASN A 90 -17.19 20.01 8.39
C ASN A 90 -17.65 18.71 7.72
N TYR A 91 -17.60 18.66 6.41
CA TYR A 91 -17.78 17.43 5.65
C TYR A 91 -16.62 17.25 4.66
N TYR A 92 -16.43 16.00 4.24
CA TYR A 92 -15.33 15.64 3.35
C TYR A 92 -15.88 15.35 1.95
N VAL A 93 -15.32 16.05 0.96
CA VAL A 93 -15.65 15.84 -0.46
C VAL A 93 -14.49 15.07 -1.09
N PRO A 94 -14.71 13.85 -1.57
CA PRO A 94 -13.65 13.07 -2.21
C PRO A 94 -13.39 13.57 -3.62
N VAL A 95 -12.11 13.76 -3.96
CA VAL A 95 -11.59 13.79 -5.34
C VAL A 95 -11.13 12.37 -5.66
N VAL A 96 -11.82 11.72 -6.59
CA VAL A 96 -11.60 10.31 -6.90
C VAL A 96 -10.33 10.09 -7.73
N TRP A 97 -9.80 8.87 -7.66
CA TRP A 97 -8.54 8.51 -8.34
C TRP A 97 -8.59 8.77 -9.85
N GLU A 98 -9.71 8.55 -10.49
CA GLU A 98 -9.90 8.76 -11.93
C GLU A 98 -9.60 10.20 -12.34
N GLU A 99 -10.06 11.18 -11.56
CA GLU A 99 -9.81 12.61 -11.81
C GLU A 99 -8.33 12.95 -11.56
N ILE A 100 -7.77 12.48 -10.47
CA ILE A 100 -6.35 12.71 -10.14
C ILE A 100 -5.47 12.11 -11.24
N ARG A 101 -5.76 10.89 -11.68
CA ARG A 101 -5.03 10.20 -12.74
C ARG A 101 -5.10 10.93 -14.07
N ASP A 102 -6.27 11.41 -14.45
CA ASP A 102 -6.45 12.11 -15.73
C ASP A 102 -5.64 13.42 -15.77
N ILE A 103 -5.60 14.16 -14.63
CA ILE A 103 -4.75 15.34 -14.50
C ILE A 103 -3.26 14.94 -14.50
N LEU A 104 -2.89 13.90 -13.78
CA LEU A 104 -1.52 13.41 -13.70
C LEU A 104 -0.99 13.00 -15.08
N MET A 105 -1.81 12.33 -15.89
CA MET A 105 -1.44 11.92 -17.25
C MET A 105 -1.37 13.09 -18.22
N LYS A 106 -2.14 14.15 -18.01
CA LYS A 106 -2.16 15.33 -18.86
C LYS A 106 -1.05 16.32 -18.54
N ASP A 107 -0.86 16.61 -17.26
CA ASP A 107 -0.02 17.70 -16.77
C ASP A 107 1.29 17.20 -16.13
N ASN A 108 1.50 15.87 -16.05
CA ASN A 108 2.60 15.16 -15.38
C ASN A 108 2.69 15.37 -13.86
N TYR A 109 1.75 16.10 -13.27
CA TYR A 109 1.65 16.29 -11.83
C TYR A 109 0.23 16.64 -11.41
N TYR A 110 -0.09 16.34 -10.14
CA TYR A 110 -1.29 16.78 -9.46
C TYR A 110 -0.92 17.44 -8.13
N CYS A 111 -1.48 18.62 -7.85
CA CYS A 111 -1.27 19.35 -6.61
C CYS A 111 -2.44 19.14 -5.66
N PHE A 112 -2.16 18.61 -4.47
CA PHE A 112 -3.14 18.45 -3.42
C PHE A 112 -3.46 19.78 -2.75
N THR A 113 -4.68 19.92 -2.28
CA THR A 113 -5.13 21.09 -1.55
C THR A 113 -4.48 21.13 -0.16
N SER A 114 -4.02 22.32 0.26
CA SER A 114 -3.43 22.51 1.58
C SER A 114 -4.42 22.18 2.68
N GLY A 115 -4.04 21.35 3.64
CA GLY A 115 -4.89 20.88 4.74
C GLY A 115 -5.83 19.72 4.39
N SER A 116 -5.90 19.28 3.12
CA SER A 116 -6.68 18.11 2.72
C SER A 116 -6.13 16.81 3.29
N ILE A 117 -6.95 15.78 3.29
CA ILE A 117 -6.57 14.43 3.68
C ILE A 117 -6.35 13.62 2.40
N VAL A 118 -5.19 12.96 2.30
CA VAL A 118 -4.87 12.05 1.20
C VAL A 118 -4.91 10.62 1.69
N GLN A 119 -5.60 9.77 0.98
CA GLN A 119 -5.67 8.33 1.20
C GLN A 119 -5.00 7.61 0.04
N VAL A 120 -4.08 6.71 0.34
CA VAL A 120 -3.48 5.81 -0.64
C VAL A 120 -3.91 4.39 -0.32
N ARG A 121 -4.47 3.72 -1.30
CA ARG A 121 -4.94 2.34 -1.22
C ARG A 121 -4.20 1.50 -2.25
N VAL A 122 -3.64 0.38 -1.81
CA VAL A 122 -2.99 -0.61 -2.67
C VAL A 122 -3.74 -1.93 -2.53
N THR A 123 -4.16 -2.49 -3.64
CA THR A 123 -4.84 -3.78 -3.72
C THR A 123 -3.93 -4.82 -4.33
N TYR A 124 -3.78 -5.95 -3.67
CA TYR A 124 -2.98 -7.09 -4.11
C TYR A 124 -3.90 -8.26 -4.45
N GLY A 125 -3.71 -8.84 -5.63
CA GLY A 125 -4.37 -10.08 -6.02
C GLY A 125 -3.66 -11.28 -5.38
N LYS A 126 -4.32 -11.95 -4.44
CA LYS A 126 -3.91 -13.26 -3.92
C LYS A 126 -4.72 -14.36 -4.61
N PRO A 127 -4.25 -15.61 -4.68
CA PRO A 127 -4.94 -16.67 -5.42
C PRO A 127 -6.40 -16.92 -5.01
N PHE A 128 -6.77 -16.59 -3.78
CA PHE A 128 -8.10 -16.86 -3.22
C PHE A 128 -8.78 -15.65 -2.59
N TRP A 129 -8.07 -14.51 -2.43
CA TRP A 129 -8.61 -13.27 -1.85
C TRP A 129 -7.81 -12.06 -2.32
N GLU A 130 -8.42 -10.90 -2.20
CA GLU A 130 -7.73 -9.61 -2.38
C GLU A 130 -7.27 -9.09 -1.02
N GLN A 131 -6.04 -8.64 -0.95
CA GLN A 131 -5.51 -7.94 0.21
C GLN A 131 -5.47 -6.43 -0.09
N VAL A 132 -6.03 -5.62 0.80
CA VAL A 132 -6.03 -4.17 0.65
C VAL A 132 -5.24 -3.54 1.79
N ILE A 133 -4.23 -2.77 1.44
CA ILE A 133 -3.47 -1.95 2.40
C ILE A 133 -3.81 -0.50 2.14
N CYS A 134 -4.18 0.22 3.20
CA CYS A 134 -4.57 1.63 3.11
C CYS A 134 -3.80 2.45 4.14
N ARG A 135 -3.38 3.66 3.73
CA ARG A 135 -2.80 4.66 4.61
C ARG A 135 -3.39 6.03 4.31
N VAL A 136 -3.47 6.83 5.35
CA VAL A 136 -4.05 8.18 5.32
C VAL A 136 -3.04 9.16 5.87
N GLY A 137 -2.92 10.30 5.21
CA GLY A 137 -2.08 11.42 5.65
C GLY A 137 -2.75 12.75 5.42
N ARG A 138 -2.29 13.79 6.08
CA ARG A 138 -2.78 15.16 5.89
C ARG A 138 -1.72 16.00 5.19
N ILE A 139 -2.12 16.72 4.15
CA ILE A 139 -1.26 17.66 3.45
C ILE A 139 -0.95 18.83 4.40
N LYS A 140 0.35 19.15 4.52
CA LYS A 140 0.78 20.28 5.36
C LYS A 140 0.16 21.58 4.86
N GLU A 141 -0.37 22.36 5.80
CA GLU A 141 -0.77 23.73 5.50
C GLU A 141 0.47 24.53 5.08
N ARG A 142 0.42 25.12 3.90
CA ARG A 142 1.40 26.13 3.51
C ARG A 142 1.14 27.34 4.36
N VAL A 143 1.95 27.56 5.37
CA VAL A 143 1.99 28.86 6.06
C VAL A 143 2.45 29.87 5.03
N ASN A 144 1.51 30.63 4.45
CA ASN A 144 1.85 31.85 3.74
C ASN A 144 2.39 32.82 4.79
N ASN A 145 3.71 32.80 5.01
CA ASN A 145 4.40 33.92 5.64
C ASN A 145 4.29 35.07 4.64
N GLY A 146 3.17 35.78 4.72
CA GLY A 146 3.00 37.05 4.02
C GLY A 146 4.03 38.02 4.53
N THR A 147 4.96 38.35 3.67
CA THR A 147 5.75 39.58 3.74
C THR A 147 4.98 40.69 3.09
#